data_135ee8eb954ddc2ff45fcda9335822a7
#
_entry.id   135ee8eb954ddc2ff45fcda9335822a7
#
_cell.length_a   1.000
_cell.length_b   1.000
_cell.length_c   1.000
_cell.angle_alpha   90.00
_cell.angle_beta   90.00
_cell.angle_gamma   90.00
#
_symmetry.space_group_name_H-M   'P 1'
#
loop_
_entity.id
_entity.type
_entity.pdbx_description
1 polymer ?
#
loop_
_entity_poly.entity_id
_entity_poly.type
_entity_poly.pdbx_seq_one_letter_code
_entity_poly.pdbx_strand_id
1 'polypeptide(L)'
;MIGDFNCGIPFEDSETKSFYATQQFQSLLSQGWTDAWRSRNPDKREYTWVSSRKGNGFRYDHALVTAGLDRRINRIEYDHEPREAGFSDHSLLVLDVE
;
A
#
# COMPACT_ATOMS: atom_id res chain seq x y z
N MET A 1 -6.02 7.87 6.82
CA MET A 1 -5.26 6.78 7.50
C MET A 1 -4.04 6.43 6.65
N ILE A 2 -2.86 6.49 7.24
CA ILE A 2 -1.62 6.12 6.55
C ILE A 2 -0.79 5.23 7.47
N GLY A 3 -0.20 4.16 6.91
CA GLY A 3 0.69 3.28 7.66
C GLY A 3 0.67 1.84 7.18
N ASP A 4 1.22 0.96 8.02
CA ASP A 4 1.26 -0.47 7.79
C ASP A 4 -0.07 -1.10 8.23
N PHE A 5 -0.83 -1.61 7.27
CA PHE A 5 -2.12 -2.25 7.54
C PHE A 5 -2.00 -3.77 7.61
N ASN A 6 -0.85 -4.33 7.24
CA ASN A 6 -0.62 -5.77 7.13
C ASN A 6 -1.65 -6.48 6.25
N CYS A 7 -2.27 -5.76 5.31
CA CYS A 7 -3.30 -6.32 4.42
C CYS A 7 -3.37 -5.54 3.11
N GLY A 8 -4.16 -6.07 2.18
CA GLY A 8 -4.40 -5.49 0.86
C GLY A 8 -5.28 -6.42 0.04
N ILE A 9 -5.31 -6.22 -1.26
CA ILE A 9 -6.09 -7.04 -2.19
C ILE A 9 -5.19 -8.13 -2.78
N PRO A 10 -5.55 -9.42 -2.64
CA PRO A 10 -4.74 -10.51 -3.20
C PRO A 10 -4.49 -10.33 -4.69
N PHE A 11 -3.30 -10.67 -5.14
CA PHE A 11 -2.81 -10.57 -6.51
C PHE A 11 -2.67 -9.15 -7.06
N GLU A 12 -3.31 -8.15 -6.45
CA GLU A 12 -3.07 -6.74 -6.79
C GLU A 12 -1.96 -6.18 -5.91
N ASP A 13 -2.03 -6.49 -4.62
CA ASP A 13 -1.10 -5.99 -3.59
C ASP A 13 -0.18 -7.09 -3.07
N SER A 14 -0.23 -8.28 -3.64
CA SER A 14 0.68 -9.38 -3.31
C SER A 14 0.87 -10.31 -4.49
N GLU A 15 1.95 -11.10 -4.41
CA GLU A 15 2.21 -12.17 -5.38
C GLU A 15 1.40 -13.43 -5.07
N THR A 16 0.68 -13.46 -3.96
CA THR A 16 -0.12 -14.59 -3.51
C THR A 16 -1.55 -14.16 -3.16
N LYS A 17 -2.41 -15.16 -2.91
CA LYS A 17 -3.78 -14.91 -2.43
C LYS A 17 -3.88 -14.83 -0.92
N SER A 18 -2.78 -14.97 -0.20
CA SER A 18 -2.75 -14.99 1.26
C SER A 18 -2.57 -13.59 1.83
N PHE A 19 -3.68 -13.00 2.30
CA PHE A 19 -3.64 -11.77 3.07
C PHE A 19 -4.45 -11.95 4.35
N TYR A 20 -3.93 -11.40 5.43
CA TYR A 20 -4.69 -11.23 6.66
C TYR A 20 -5.62 -10.03 6.49
N ALA A 21 -6.87 -10.18 6.96
CA ALA A 21 -7.83 -9.07 7.02
C ALA A 21 -8.19 -8.43 5.66
N THR A 22 -8.17 -9.19 4.57
CA THR A 22 -8.58 -8.70 3.24
C THR A 22 -10.00 -8.16 3.24
N GLN A 23 -10.95 -8.83 3.90
CA GLN A 23 -12.35 -8.41 3.94
C GLN A 23 -12.50 -7.06 4.65
N GLN A 24 -11.74 -6.83 5.72
CA GLN A 24 -11.75 -5.57 6.44
C GLN A 24 -11.20 -4.44 5.56
N PHE A 25 -10.14 -4.69 4.81
CA PHE A 25 -9.57 -3.72 3.88
C PHE A 25 -10.56 -3.38 2.77
N GLN A 26 -11.18 -4.39 2.16
CA GLN A 26 -12.20 -4.19 1.14
C GLN A 26 -13.41 -3.43 1.67
N SER A 27 -13.79 -3.68 2.91
CA SER A 27 -14.89 -2.97 3.56
C SER A 27 -14.61 -1.47 3.67
N LEU A 28 -13.38 -1.10 4.03
CA LEU A 28 -12.99 0.32 4.08
C LEU A 28 -13.11 0.97 2.69
N LEU A 29 -12.66 0.30 1.65
CA LEU A 29 -12.78 0.82 0.28
C LEU A 29 -14.24 1.00 -0.12
N SER A 30 -15.10 0.05 0.23
CA SER A 30 -16.54 0.13 -0.08
C SER A 30 -17.28 1.22 0.70
N GLN A 31 -16.72 1.66 1.83
CA GLN A 31 -17.26 2.76 2.65
C GLN A 31 -16.85 4.14 2.15
N GLY A 32 -16.12 4.22 1.04
CA GLY A 32 -15.74 5.49 0.44
C GLY A 32 -14.31 5.94 0.69
N TRP A 33 -13.50 5.13 1.40
CA TRP A 33 -12.07 5.40 1.50
C TRP A 33 -11.37 5.09 0.19
N THR A 34 -10.51 5.97 -0.25
CA THR A 34 -9.75 5.81 -1.49
C THR A 34 -8.33 5.35 -1.16
N ASP A 35 -7.89 4.26 -1.80
CA ASP A 35 -6.47 3.87 -1.79
C ASP A 35 -5.74 4.83 -2.73
N ALA A 36 -5.07 5.82 -2.16
CA ALA A 36 -4.54 6.95 -2.92
C ALA A 36 -3.48 6.54 -3.94
N TRP A 37 -2.63 5.58 -3.58
CA TRP A 37 -1.61 5.10 -4.53
C TRP A 37 -2.24 4.26 -5.64
N ARG A 38 -3.12 3.32 -5.28
CA ARG A 38 -3.75 2.43 -6.26
C ARG A 38 -4.61 3.19 -7.25
N SER A 39 -5.31 4.23 -6.82
CA SER A 39 -6.15 5.05 -7.71
C SER A 39 -5.33 5.72 -8.82
N ARG A 40 -4.05 5.99 -8.55
CA ARG A 40 -3.12 6.59 -9.51
C ARG A 40 -2.31 5.55 -10.29
N ASN A 41 -2.29 4.31 -9.84
CA ASN A 41 -1.49 3.23 -10.41
C ASN A 41 -2.32 1.94 -10.48
N PRO A 42 -3.43 1.93 -11.25
CA PRO A 42 -4.41 0.84 -11.18
C PRO A 42 -3.86 -0.53 -11.60
N ASP A 43 -2.85 -0.55 -12.47
CA ASP A 43 -2.31 -1.81 -13.00
C ASP A 43 -0.89 -2.12 -12.55
N LYS A 44 -0.31 -1.25 -11.73
CA LYS A 44 1.08 -1.41 -11.31
C LYS A 44 1.19 -2.36 -10.12
N ARG A 45 2.23 -3.21 -10.15
CA ARG A 45 2.60 -4.09 -9.03
C ARG A 45 3.78 -3.48 -8.30
N GLU A 46 3.62 -3.19 -7.02
CA GLU A 46 4.68 -2.63 -6.19
C GLU A 46 4.53 -3.16 -4.77
N TYR A 47 5.64 -3.53 -4.14
CA TYR A 47 5.62 -4.22 -2.87
C TYR A 47 6.46 -3.45 -1.85
N THR A 48 5.95 -3.35 -0.62
CA THR A 48 6.61 -2.61 0.46
C THR A 48 7.29 -3.53 1.45
N TRP A 49 6.98 -4.82 1.41
CA TRP A 49 7.56 -5.84 2.27
C TRP A 49 7.71 -7.14 1.47
N VAL A 50 8.80 -7.84 1.71
CA VAL A 50 9.08 -9.11 1.02
C VAL A 50 9.33 -10.18 2.07
N SER A 51 8.63 -11.32 1.93
CA SER A 51 8.77 -12.44 2.85
C SER A 51 10.19 -12.99 2.81
N SER A 52 10.84 -13.09 3.98
CA SER A 52 12.16 -13.67 4.10
C SER A 52 12.17 -15.18 3.85
N ARG A 53 11.01 -15.84 4.02
CA ARG A 53 10.90 -17.30 3.87
C ARG A 53 10.71 -17.73 2.43
N LYS A 54 9.83 -17.04 1.69
CA LYS A 54 9.44 -17.43 0.34
C LYS A 54 9.77 -16.39 -0.73
N GLY A 55 10.21 -15.20 -0.33
CA GLY A 55 10.53 -14.13 -1.26
C GLY A 55 9.32 -13.46 -1.91
N ASN A 56 8.10 -13.77 -1.46
CA ASN A 56 6.89 -13.14 -2.01
C ASN A 56 6.76 -11.71 -1.53
N GLY A 57 6.38 -10.82 -2.45
CA GLY A 57 6.16 -9.41 -2.15
C GLY A 57 4.72 -9.10 -1.75
N PHE A 58 4.58 -8.12 -0.86
CA PHE A 58 3.29 -7.62 -0.36
C PHE A 58 3.32 -6.10 -0.29
N ARG A 59 2.25 -5.46 -0.72
CA ARG A 59 2.04 -4.03 -0.49
C ARG A 59 1.18 -3.90 0.77
N TYR A 60 1.84 -3.68 1.91
CA TYR A 60 1.20 -3.60 3.22
C TYR A 60 0.95 -2.18 3.69
N ASP A 61 1.66 -1.22 3.11
CA ASP A 61 1.64 0.16 3.56
C ASP A 61 0.76 0.97 2.63
N HIS A 62 -0.28 1.58 3.18
CA HIS A 62 -1.31 2.25 2.40
C HIS A 62 -1.60 3.65 2.94
N ALA A 63 -2.12 4.50 2.06
CA ALA A 63 -2.76 5.75 2.43
C ALA A 63 -4.21 5.66 1.96
N LEU A 64 -5.13 5.50 2.91
CA LEU A 64 -6.56 5.52 2.64
C LEU A 64 -7.08 6.91 3.00
N VAL A 65 -7.62 7.60 2.03
CA VAL A 65 -7.99 9.00 2.15
C VAL A 65 -9.43 9.23 1.73
N THR A 66 -10.01 10.34 2.20
CA THR A 66 -11.32 10.79 1.71
C THR A 66 -11.17 11.37 0.31
N ALA A 67 -12.27 11.46 -0.44
CA ALA A 67 -12.25 12.06 -1.77
C ALA A 67 -11.74 13.50 -1.74
N GLY A 68 -12.09 14.26 -0.69
CA GLY A 68 -11.62 15.63 -0.53
C GLY A 68 -10.11 15.74 -0.35
N LEU A 69 -9.54 14.88 0.49
CA LEU A 69 -8.10 14.86 0.68
C LEU A 69 -7.37 14.32 -0.55
N ASP A 70 -7.95 13.33 -1.23
CA ASP A 70 -7.37 12.76 -2.45
C ASP A 70 -7.11 13.83 -3.51
N ARG A 71 -8.01 14.79 -3.65
CA ARG A 71 -7.86 15.90 -4.60
C ARG A 71 -6.71 16.86 -4.24
N ARG A 72 -6.23 16.81 -3.01
CA ARG A 72 -5.14 17.68 -2.53
C ARG A 72 -3.78 16.99 -2.54
N ILE A 73 -3.71 15.74 -2.97
CA ILE A 73 -2.45 15.00 -3.03
C ILE A 73 -1.67 15.44 -4.27
N ASN A 74 -0.47 15.98 -4.05
CA ASN A 74 0.45 16.35 -5.13
C ASN A 74 1.26 15.15 -5.59
N ARG A 75 1.66 14.30 -4.65
CA ARG A 75 2.53 13.17 -4.95
C ARG A 75 2.28 12.06 -3.94
N ILE A 76 2.25 10.82 -4.43
CA ILE A 76 2.27 9.62 -3.59
C ILE A 76 3.12 8.57 -4.29
N GLU A 77 4.10 8.02 -3.57
CA GLU A 77 5.00 7.03 -4.13
C GLU A 77 5.63 6.19 -3.02
N TYR A 78 6.24 5.08 -3.41
CA TYR A 78 7.03 4.26 -2.49
C TYR A 78 8.51 4.48 -2.74
N ASP A 79 9.27 4.60 -1.65
CA ASP A 79 10.73 4.64 -1.68
C ASP A 79 11.24 3.33 -1.08
N HIS A 80 11.89 2.54 -1.90
CA HIS A 80 12.37 1.21 -1.51
C HIS A 80 13.79 1.23 -0.92
N GLU A 81 14.47 2.35 -0.96
CA GLU A 81 15.85 2.46 -0.51
C GLU A 81 16.04 2.02 0.97
N PRO A 82 15.19 2.45 1.94
CA PRO A 82 15.37 2.01 3.31
C PRO A 82 15.32 0.49 3.49
N ARG A 83 14.45 -0.19 2.73
CA ARG A 83 14.35 -1.64 2.76
C ARG A 83 15.54 -2.30 2.08
N GLU A 84 15.92 -1.82 0.90
CA GLU A 84 17.03 -2.36 0.12
C GLU A 84 18.37 -2.15 0.83
N ALA A 85 18.53 -1.03 1.53
CA ALA A 85 19.73 -0.72 2.30
C ALA A 85 19.77 -1.41 3.68
N GLY A 86 18.70 -2.09 4.08
CA GLY A 86 18.64 -2.83 5.33
C GLY A 86 18.35 -1.99 6.58
N PHE A 87 17.92 -0.74 6.41
CA PHE A 87 17.53 0.12 7.53
C PHE A 87 16.13 -0.19 8.05
N SER A 88 15.30 -0.81 7.25
CA SER A 88 13.93 -1.20 7.58
C SER A 88 13.56 -2.44 6.80
N ASP A 89 12.62 -3.24 7.32
CA ASP A 89 12.05 -4.37 6.57
C ASP A 89 10.92 -3.93 5.66
N HIS A 90 10.50 -2.66 5.74
CA HIS A 90 9.49 -2.05 4.87
C HIS A 90 10.08 -0.97 3.99
N SER A 91 9.46 -0.77 2.82
CA SER A 91 9.66 0.42 2.02
C SER A 91 8.92 1.59 2.65
N LEU A 92 9.30 2.80 2.32
CA LEU A 92 8.70 4.03 2.82
C LEU A 92 7.58 4.47 1.89
N LEU A 93 6.42 4.80 2.45
CA LEU A 93 5.35 5.45 1.70
C LEU A 93 5.47 6.96 1.88
N VAL A 94 5.61 7.66 0.77
CA VAL A 94 5.79 9.12 0.74
C VAL A 94 4.52 9.77 0.20
N LEU A 95 3.92 10.65 0.99
CA LEU A 95 2.70 11.36 0.65
C LEU A 95 2.92 12.86 0.79
N ASP A 96 2.68 13.59 -0.30
CA ASP A 96 2.81 15.05 -0.35
C ASP A 96 1.43 15.66 -0.60
N VAL A 97 0.97 16.48 0.34
CA VAL A 97 -0.37 17.09 0.33
C VAL A 97 -0.24 18.60 0.45
N GLU A 98 -0.99 19.31 -0.35
CA GLU A 98 -1.05 20.78 -0.22
C GLU A 98 -2.06 21.25 0.83
#